data_0a9058665db2d00c0e90ff11665e988e
#
_entry.id   0a9058665db2d00c0e90ff11665e988e
#
_cell.length_a   1.000
_cell.length_b   1.000
_cell.length_c   1.000
_cell.angle_alpha   90.00
_cell.angle_beta   90.00
_cell.angle_gamma   90.00
#
_symmetry.space_group_name_H-M   'P 1'
#
loop_
_entity.id
_entity.type
_entity.pdbx_description
1 polymer ?
#
loop_
_entity_poly.entity_id
_entity_poly.type
_entity_poly.pdbx_seq_one_letter_code
_entity_poly.pdbx_strand_id
1 'polypeptide(L)'
;MLALVTAAEAAGLDSDLEPLRQAFIDLDVPVVVVDWDDASVDWGRFDAVILRSTWDYVDRFDEFVVWLDRIELQTRVVNGRTAIGWNIDKHYLAELAAVGVPVVPTLFVEVGHTANGLDAERSVWVVKPAIGAGSNGAKRCTRAEVDAHIVVLHALGRAAMVQPYLDMIDAESETSLVFINDGSGLRYDHAFSKAAILQEAGVAAGLKRNGDLVVKEEIGLRDATNEQIGLAEQVLASAPVQAVGPLAYARVDVVPTPTGSVLMELELIEPSLYFNSSEGSAARAASGWQQFLASTAEVLPVASSVAPSVA
;
A
#
# COMPACT_ATOMS: atom_id res chain seq x y z
N MET A 1 -2.16 23.65 -7.49
CA MET A 1 -1.61 22.66 -8.44
C MET A 1 -1.26 21.39 -7.67
N LEU A 2 -1.64 20.22 -8.17
CA LEU A 2 -1.32 18.94 -7.55
C LEU A 2 -0.10 18.29 -8.20
N ALA A 3 0.60 17.43 -7.46
CA ALA A 3 1.59 16.50 -8.00
C ALA A 3 1.13 15.05 -7.81
N LEU A 4 1.10 14.28 -8.89
CA LEU A 4 1.06 12.83 -8.84
C LEU A 4 2.50 12.32 -8.84
N VAL A 5 2.88 11.69 -7.74
CA VAL A 5 4.28 11.32 -7.50
C VAL A 5 4.53 9.89 -7.91
N THR A 6 5.53 9.70 -8.74
CA THR A 6 5.95 8.41 -9.32
C THR A 6 7.44 8.18 -9.11
N ALA A 7 7.98 7.14 -9.72
CA ALA A 7 9.40 6.87 -9.89
C ALA A 7 9.71 6.68 -11.37
N ALA A 8 10.91 7.06 -11.81
CA ALA A 8 11.32 6.89 -13.20
C ALA A 8 11.23 5.43 -13.67
N GLU A 9 11.52 4.47 -12.78
CA GLU A 9 11.43 3.05 -13.03
C GLU A 9 9.98 2.55 -13.23
N ALA A 10 8.98 3.28 -12.71
CA ALA A 10 7.56 2.96 -12.87
C ALA A 10 6.97 3.49 -14.19
N ALA A 11 7.76 4.19 -15.00
CA ALA A 11 7.30 4.80 -16.26
C ALA A 11 6.66 3.76 -17.19
N GLY A 12 5.38 3.97 -17.51
CA GLY A 12 4.59 3.07 -18.37
C GLY A 12 4.10 1.79 -17.68
N LEU A 13 4.37 1.60 -16.40
CA LEU A 13 3.89 0.44 -15.62
C LEU A 13 2.60 0.76 -14.84
N ASP A 14 2.43 1.99 -14.38
CA ASP A 14 1.22 2.42 -13.66
C ASP A 14 0.09 2.74 -14.64
N SER A 15 -0.86 1.84 -14.77
CA SER A 15 -2.04 2.00 -15.64
C SER A 15 -3.05 3.03 -15.12
N ASP A 16 -2.95 3.43 -13.84
CA ASP A 16 -3.87 4.36 -13.19
C ASP A 16 -3.44 5.83 -13.37
N LEU A 17 -2.14 6.06 -13.59
CA LEU A 17 -1.55 7.38 -13.53
C LEU A 17 -2.14 8.34 -14.57
N GLU A 18 -2.21 7.92 -15.83
CA GLU A 18 -2.72 8.77 -16.91
C GLU A 18 -4.25 8.96 -16.84
N PRO A 19 -5.10 7.94 -16.61
CA PRO A 19 -6.53 8.16 -16.37
C PRO A 19 -6.81 9.11 -15.22
N LEU A 20 -6.07 9.01 -14.12
CA LEU A 20 -6.22 9.91 -12.97
C LEU A 20 -5.79 11.34 -13.30
N ARG A 21 -4.65 11.50 -13.99
CA ARG A 21 -4.17 12.80 -14.44
C ARG A 21 -5.20 13.49 -15.35
N GLN A 22 -5.76 12.75 -16.32
CA GLN A 22 -6.79 13.27 -17.20
C GLN A 22 -8.06 13.66 -16.43
N ALA A 23 -8.48 12.84 -15.47
CA ALA A 23 -9.65 13.14 -14.64
C ALA A 23 -9.50 14.44 -13.84
N PHE A 24 -8.31 14.77 -13.33
CA PHE A 24 -8.05 16.06 -12.70
C PHE A 24 -8.09 17.22 -13.71
N ILE A 25 -7.55 17.02 -14.92
CA ILE A 25 -7.61 18.04 -15.98
C ILE A 25 -9.05 18.33 -16.38
N ASP A 26 -9.90 17.31 -16.48
CA ASP A 26 -11.33 17.43 -16.81
C ASP A 26 -12.12 18.20 -15.73
N LEU A 27 -11.58 18.25 -14.51
CA LEU A 27 -12.10 19.07 -13.39
C LEU A 27 -11.46 20.46 -13.29
N ASP A 28 -10.70 20.89 -14.30
CA ASP A 28 -9.92 22.13 -14.28
C ASP A 28 -8.93 22.23 -13.10
N VAL A 29 -8.46 21.08 -12.56
CA VAL A 29 -7.44 21.03 -11.51
C VAL A 29 -6.06 20.92 -12.13
N PRO A 30 -5.18 21.92 -11.98
CA PRO A 30 -3.81 21.83 -12.47
C PRO A 30 -3.06 20.69 -11.79
N VAL A 31 -2.54 19.75 -12.58
CA VAL A 31 -1.86 18.55 -12.09
C VAL A 31 -0.65 18.24 -12.96
N VAL A 32 0.44 17.80 -12.33
CA VAL A 32 1.65 17.33 -13.00
C VAL A 32 2.08 15.97 -12.43
N VAL A 33 2.81 15.21 -13.23
CA VAL A 33 3.48 13.98 -12.81
C VAL A 33 4.93 14.30 -12.54
N VAL A 34 5.47 13.87 -11.41
CA VAL A 34 6.86 14.13 -11.02
C VAL A 34 7.48 12.89 -10.36
N ASP A 35 8.75 12.67 -10.61
CA ASP A 35 9.49 11.62 -9.91
C ASP A 35 9.86 12.07 -8.50
N TRP A 36 9.71 11.17 -7.52
CA TRP A 36 9.92 11.51 -6.11
C TRP A 36 11.36 11.94 -5.80
N ASP A 37 12.34 11.44 -6.55
CA ASP A 37 13.75 11.68 -6.37
C ASP A 37 14.34 12.76 -7.30
N ASP A 38 13.51 13.43 -8.10
CA ASP A 38 13.97 14.56 -8.93
C ASP A 38 14.36 15.75 -8.04
N ALA A 39 15.66 15.97 -7.93
CA ALA A 39 16.23 17.05 -7.13
C ALA A 39 15.89 18.47 -7.66
N SER A 40 15.41 18.60 -8.89
CA SER A 40 15.02 19.88 -9.47
C SER A 40 13.62 20.34 -9.09
N VAL A 41 12.81 19.48 -8.47
CA VAL A 41 11.42 19.76 -8.10
C VAL A 41 11.37 20.65 -6.86
N ASP A 42 10.74 21.82 -7.01
CA ASP A 42 10.31 22.66 -5.88
C ASP A 42 8.96 22.15 -5.36
N TRP A 43 9.01 21.39 -4.27
CA TRP A 43 7.83 20.77 -3.67
C TRP A 43 6.87 21.79 -3.04
N GLY A 44 7.38 22.94 -2.60
CA GLY A 44 6.58 24.00 -2.01
C GLY A 44 5.61 24.70 -2.99
N ARG A 45 5.74 24.46 -4.29
CA ARG A 45 4.82 25.00 -5.32
C ARG A 45 3.51 24.22 -5.42
N PHE A 46 3.41 23.03 -4.82
CA PHE A 46 2.21 22.19 -4.87
C PHE A 46 1.31 22.42 -3.67
N ASP A 47 0.01 22.46 -3.88
CA ASP A 47 -1.00 22.50 -2.82
C ASP A 47 -1.10 21.15 -2.10
N ALA A 48 -0.87 20.07 -2.85
CA ALA A 48 -0.75 18.71 -2.32
C ALA A 48 0.00 17.78 -3.28
N VAL A 49 0.55 16.71 -2.71
CA VAL A 49 1.17 15.60 -3.43
C VAL A 49 0.45 14.31 -3.13
N ILE A 50 0.26 13.47 -4.13
CA ILE A 50 -0.43 12.18 -4.07
C ILE A 50 0.56 11.12 -4.54
N LEU A 51 0.93 10.18 -3.66
CA LEU A 51 1.81 9.07 -4.00
C LEU A 51 1.06 8.09 -4.91
N ARG A 52 1.67 7.71 -6.04
CA ARG A 52 1.04 6.79 -7.00
C ARG A 52 1.89 5.55 -7.27
N SER A 53 3.06 5.72 -7.80
CA SER A 53 3.91 4.61 -8.26
C SER A 53 5.37 4.80 -7.88
N THR A 54 5.60 5.14 -6.61
CA THR A 54 6.94 5.29 -6.04
C THR A 54 7.56 3.93 -5.65
N TRP A 55 7.29 2.87 -6.42
CA TRP A 55 7.51 1.47 -6.05
C TRP A 55 8.97 1.05 -5.81
N ASP A 56 9.92 1.86 -6.29
CA ASP A 56 11.35 1.66 -6.07
C ASP A 56 11.80 1.99 -4.63
N TYR A 57 10.93 2.64 -3.82
CA TYR A 57 11.26 2.97 -2.42
C TYR A 57 11.66 1.74 -1.58
N VAL A 58 11.18 0.57 -1.96
CA VAL A 58 11.51 -0.70 -1.28
C VAL A 58 13.01 -0.98 -1.28
N ASP A 59 13.69 -0.59 -2.35
CA ASP A 59 15.13 -0.77 -2.52
C ASP A 59 15.92 0.49 -2.09
N ARG A 60 15.23 1.63 -1.88
CA ARG A 60 15.78 2.95 -1.52
C ARG A 60 15.09 3.52 -0.27
N PHE A 61 14.80 2.64 0.69
CA PHE A 61 13.91 2.93 1.81
C PHE A 61 14.34 4.17 2.61
N ASP A 62 15.61 4.25 3.02
CA ASP A 62 16.12 5.37 3.81
C ASP A 62 16.04 6.70 3.03
N GLU A 63 16.31 6.68 1.73
CA GLU A 63 16.20 7.87 0.87
C GLU A 63 14.74 8.33 0.77
N PHE A 64 13.82 7.40 0.59
CA PHE A 64 12.39 7.69 0.52
C PHE A 64 11.85 8.28 1.81
N VAL A 65 12.22 7.71 2.97
CA VAL A 65 11.81 8.26 4.28
C VAL A 65 12.33 9.67 4.49
N VAL A 66 13.62 9.91 4.18
CA VAL A 66 14.22 11.26 4.27
C VAL A 66 13.53 12.25 3.32
N TRP A 67 13.22 11.82 2.10
CA TRP A 67 12.48 12.63 1.14
C TRP A 67 11.07 12.96 1.66
N LEU A 68 10.34 11.98 2.19
CA LEU A 68 8.99 12.14 2.70
C LEU A 68 8.95 13.12 3.89
N ASP A 69 9.89 13.00 4.83
CA ASP A 69 10.03 13.92 5.97
C ASP A 69 10.30 15.36 5.50
N ARG A 70 11.08 15.52 4.43
CA ARG A 70 11.40 16.82 3.85
C ARG A 70 10.20 17.46 3.17
N ILE A 71 9.43 16.68 2.37
CA ILE A 71 8.32 17.26 1.61
C ILE A 71 7.11 17.59 2.48
N GLU A 72 6.88 16.86 3.57
CA GLU A 72 5.80 17.16 4.52
C GLU A 72 5.93 18.57 5.12
N LEU A 73 7.16 19.09 5.24
CA LEU A 73 7.44 20.46 5.70
C LEU A 73 7.16 21.54 4.63
N GLN A 74 6.98 21.14 3.37
CA GLN A 74 6.86 22.06 2.23
C GLN A 74 5.47 22.03 1.60
N THR A 75 4.82 20.88 1.61
CA THR A 75 3.51 20.68 0.98
C THR A 75 2.72 19.61 1.72
N ARG A 76 1.44 19.56 1.46
CA ARG A 76 0.55 18.54 2.01
C ARG A 76 0.76 17.20 1.31
N VAL A 77 1.07 16.16 2.05
CA VAL A 77 1.11 14.78 1.56
C VAL A 77 -0.25 14.14 1.78
N VAL A 78 -0.88 13.64 0.72
CA VAL A 78 -2.18 12.93 0.81
C VAL A 78 -1.98 11.60 1.53
N ASN A 79 -2.95 11.21 2.35
CA ASN A 79 -2.88 10.20 3.40
C ASN A 79 -1.93 10.53 4.57
N GLY A 80 -1.08 11.54 4.41
CA GLY A 80 -0.23 12.08 5.47
C GLY A 80 0.93 11.16 5.89
N ARG A 81 1.96 11.80 6.45
CA ARG A 81 3.19 11.14 6.90
C ARG A 81 2.93 10.04 7.94
N THR A 82 1.96 10.28 8.84
CA THR A 82 1.62 9.33 9.91
C THR A 82 1.06 8.03 9.35
N ALA A 83 0.10 8.11 8.42
CA ALA A 83 -0.48 6.93 7.79
C ALA A 83 0.55 6.17 6.95
N ILE A 84 1.35 6.89 6.16
CA ILE A 84 2.42 6.30 5.35
C ILE A 84 3.43 5.60 6.25
N GLY A 85 3.91 6.26 7.31
CA GLY A 85 4.91 5.70 8.22
C GLY A 85 4.42 4.49 9.02
N TRP A 86 3.13 4.43 9.33
CA TRP A 86 2.53 3.29 9.99
C TRP A 86 2.31 2.13 9.01
N ASN A 87 1.85 2.42 7.79
CA ASN A 87 1.45 1.41 6.81
C ASN A 87 2.63 0.79 6.04
N ILE A 88 3.78 1.50 5.95
CA ILE A 88 4.96 1.04 5.20
C ILE A 88 5.55 -0.26 5.75
N ASP A 89 5.40 -0.50 7.05
CA ASP A 89 5.81 -1.71 7.75
C ASP A 89 4.58 -2.56 8.12
N LYS A 90 4.51 -3.78 7.59
CA LYS A 90 3.36 -4.67 7.74
C LYS A 90 3.12 -5.18 9.17
N HIS A 91 3.93 -4.76 10.16
CA HIS A 91 3.63 -5.01 11.57
C HIS A 91 2.27 -4.44 12.00
N TYR A 92 1.69 -3.49 11.27
CA TYR A 92 0.32 -3.02 11.49
C TYR A 92 -0.72 -4.15 11.49
N LEU A 93 -0.46 -5.27 10.80
CA LEU A 93 -1.36 -6.44 10.82
C LEU A 93 -1.50 -7.03 12.23
N ALA A 94 -0.43 -7.01 13.04
CA ALA A 94 -0.51 -7.45 14.43
C ALA A 94 -1.36 -6.51 15.29
N GLU A 95 -1.28 -5.20 15.05
CA GLU A 95 -2.12 -4.21 15.74
C GLU A 95 -3.60 -4.38 15.37
N LEU A 96 -3.90 -4.61 14.08
CA LEU A 96 -5.26 -4.90 13.62
C LEU A 96 -5.81 -6.18 14.21
N ALA A 97 -5.00 -7.26 14.26
CA ALA A 97 -5.37 -8.51 14.92
C ALA A 97 -5.67 -8.32 16.41
N ALA A 98 -4.88 -7.50 17.10
CA ALA A 98 -5.05 -7.23 18.54
C ALA A 98 -6.39 -6.54 18.88
N VAL A 99 -6.98 -5.80 17.92
CA VAL A 99 -8.29 -5.17 18.08
C VAL A 99 -9.43 -5.99 17.46
N GLY A 100 -9.17 -7.24 17.07
CA GLY A 100 -10.19 -8.19 16.62
C GLY A 100 -10.53 -8.14 15.13
N VAL A 101 -9.69 -7.51 14.30
CA VAL A 101 -9.81 -7.62 12.84
C VAL A 101 -9.35 -9.01 12.41
N PRO A 102 -10.15 -9.78 11.63
CA PRO A 102 -9.71 -11.04 11.07
C PRO A 102 -8.56 -10.80 10.06
N VAL A 103 -7.35 -11.21 10.41
CA VAL A 103 -6.16 -11.10 9.56
C VAL A 103 -5.58 -12.47 9.26
N VAL A 104 -4.82 -12.61 8.19
CA VAL A 104 -4.01 -13.82 7.96
C VAL A 104 -3.05 -13.99 9.14
N PRO A 105 -3.05 -15.14 9.84
CA PRO A 105 -2.14 -15.36 10.95
C PRO A 105 -0.68 -15.12 10.55
N THR A 106 0.01 -14.22 11.23
CA THR A 106 1.34 -13.76 10.83
C THR A 106 2.31 -13.88 11.99
N LEU A 107 3.44 -14.56 11.75
CA LEU A 107 4.60 -14.53 12.62
C LEU A 107 5.63 -13.56 12.05
N PHE A 108 5.95 -12.51 12.78
CA PHE A 108 7.06 -11.63 12.45
C PHE A 108 8.36 -12.18 13.03
N VAL A 109 9.42 -12.15 12.23
CA VAL A 109 10.76 -12.65 12.58
C VAL A 109 11.76 -11.56 12.32
N GLU A 110 12.18 -10.89 13.40
CA GLU A 110 13.15 -9.80 13.37
C GLU A 110 14.53 -10.28 12.92
N VAL A 111 15.31 -9.36 12.35
CA VAL A 111 16.69 -9.66 11.91
C VAL A 111 17.49 -10.27 13.06
N GLY A 112 18.09 -11.43 12.79
CA GLY A 112 18.85 -12.19 13.78
C GLY A 112 18.03 -13.20 14.61
N HIS A 113 16.72 -13.26 14.43
CA HIS A 113 15.86 -14.25 15.07
C HIS A 113 15.48 -15.40 14.12
N THR A 114 14.83 -16.43 14.65
CA THR A 114 14.36 -17.61 13.89
C THR A 114 12.86 -17.81 14.07
N ALA A 115 12.22 -18.46 13.10
CA ALA A 115 10.78 -18.77 13.17
C ALA A 115 10.52 -19.87 14.21
N ASN A 116 10.03 -19.47 15.38
CA ASN A 116 9.59 -20.38 16.42
C ASN A 116 8.07 -20.45 16.52
N GLY A 117 7.52 -21.61 16.88
CA GLY A 117 6.08 -21.76 17.13
C GLY A 117 5.23 -21.89 15.86
N LEU A 118 5.80 -22.19 14.71
CA LEU A 118 5.04 -22.52 13.52
C LEU A 118 4.24 -23.81 13.72
N ASP A 119 3.00 -23.82 13.25
CA ASP A 119 2.12 -24.97 13.29
C ASP A 119 2.76 -26.18 12.58
N ALA A 120 3.02 -27.26 13.31
CA ALA A 120 3.67 -28.46 12.80
C ALA A 120 2.81 -29.25 11.81
N GLU A 121 1.50 -29.06 11.80
CA GLU A 121 0.58 -29.75 10.90
C GLU A 121 0.52 -29.07 9.51
N ARG A 122 0.99 -27.81 9.41
CA ARG A 122 1.03 -27.09 8.14
C ARG A 122 2.31 -27.40 7.36
N SER A 123 2.12 -27.74 6.10
CA SER A 123 3.22 -28.09 5.19
C SER A 123 3.70 -26.92 4.33
N VAL A 124 2.85 -25.90 4.08
CA VAL A 124 3.13 -24.81 3.15
C VAL A 124 2.94 -23.45 3.80
N TRP A 125 3.93 -22.59 3.60
CA TRP A 125 4.03 -21.26 4.16
C TRP A 125 4.35 -20.22 3.10
N VAL A 126 4.03 -18.96 3.35
CA VAL A 126 4.54 -17.81 2.63
C VAL A 126 5.50 -17.07 3.55
N VAL A 127 6.71 -16.82 3.06
CA VAL A 127 7.70 -15.98 3.73
C VAL A 127 7.95 -14.76 2.85
N LYS A 128 7.74 -13.56 3.39
CA LYS A 128 7.91 -12.29 2.68
C LYS A 128 8.50 -11.22 3.60
N PRO A 129 9.13 -10.14 3.07
CA PRO A 129 9.64 -9.07 3.91
C PRO A 129 8.48 -8.29 4.57
N ALA A 130 8.71 -7.78 5.79
CA ALA A 130 7.75 -6.91 6.49
C ALA A 130 7.58 -5.55 5.78
N ILE A 131 8.66 -5.03 5.19
CA ILE A 131 8.66 -3.85 4.32
C ILE A 131 8.89 -4.31 2.89
N GLY A 132 7.93 -4.05 1.99
CA GLY A 132 8.00 -4.49 0.60
C GLY A 132 6.74 -4.17 -0.18
N ALA A 133 6.87 -4.06 -1.50
CA ALA A 133 5.80 -3.86 -2.46
C ALA A 133 5.87 -4.89 -3.61
N GLY A 134 4.77 -5.12 -4.34
CA GLY A 134 4.73 -5.95 -5.54
C GLY A 134 5.21 -7.39 -5.34
N SER A 135 4.97 -7.99 -4.18
CA SER A 135 5.41 -9.35 -3.82
C SER A 135 6.93 -9.58 -3.89
N ASN A 136 7.74 -8.52 -4.00
CA ASN A 136 9.20 -8.64 -4.08
C ASN A 136 9.75 -9.32 -2.82
N GLY A 137 10.49 -10.41 -3.02
CA GLY A 137 11.07 -11.22 -1.94
C GLY A 137 10.09 -12.20 -1.27
N ALA A 138 8.83 -12.28 -1.73
CA ALA A 138 7.90 -13.29 -1.24
C ALA A 138 8.21 -14.67 -1.83
N LYS A 139 8.10 -15.72 -1.01
CA LYS A 139 8.31 -17.10 -1.44
C LYS A 139 7.29 -18.02 -0.79
N ARG A 140 6.69 -18.91 -1.60
CA ARG A 140 5.94 -20.08 -1.10
C ARG A 140 6.93 -21.15 -0.71
N CYS A 141 6.97 -21.50 0.56
CA CYS A 141 7.96 -22.39 1.17
C CYS A 141 7.31 -23.65 1.72
N THR A 142 8.00 -24.78 1.60
CA THR A 142 7.78 -25.91 2.49
C THR A 142 8.27 -25.56 3.89
N ARG A 143 7.84 -26.31 4.94
CA ARG A 143 8.32 -26.06 6.30
C ARG A 143 9.86 -26.06 6.41
N ALA A 144 10.52 -26.93 5.66
CA ALA A 144 11.99 -27.04 5.68
C ALA A 144 12.70 -25.84 5.03
N GLU A 145 12.02 -25.09 4.15
CA GLU A 145 12.61 -23.93 3.44
C GLU A 145 12.40 -22.61 4.15
N VAL A 146 11.47 -22.54 5.15
CA VAL A 146 11.12 -21.29 5.84
C VAL A 146 12.35 -20.60 6.40
N ASP A 147 13.14 -21.29 7.23
CA ASP A 147 14.30 -20.69 7.90
C ASP A 147 15.38 -20.26 6.88
N ALA A 148 15.55 -21.03 5.80
CA ALA A 148 16.50 -20.67 4.74
C ALA A 148 16.10 -19.37 4.02
N HIS A 149 14.81 -19.15 3.76
CA HIS A 149 14.36 -17.91 3.13
C HIS A 149 14.39 -16.72 4.09
N ILE A 150 14.08 -16.92 5.38
CA ILE A 150 14.28 -15.90 6.42
C ILE A 150 15.73 -15.42 6.44
N VAL A 151 16.71 -16.32 6.37
CA VAL A 151 18.13 -15.95 6.31
C VAL A 151 18.44 -15.07 5.08
N VAL A 152 17.81 -15.34 3.93
CA VAL A 152 17.97 -14.50 2.73
C VAL A 152 17.45 -13.08 2.99
N LEU A 153 16.28 -12.93 3.59
CA LEU A 153 15.71 -11.61 3.91
C LEU A 153 16.55 -10.88 4.97
N HIS A 154 17.00 -11.58 6.01
CA HIS A 154 17.85 -11.00 7.05
C HIS A 154 19.21 -10.54 6.51
N ALA A 155 19.78 -11.24 5.52
CA ALA A 155 21.00 -10.80 4.85
C ALA A 155 20.83 -9.47 4.08
N LEU A 156 19.57 -9.10 3.75
CA LEU A 156 19.19 -7.81 3.18
C LEU A 156 18.78 -6.78 4.25
N GLY A 157 18.97 -7.10 5.53
CA GLY A 157 18.54 -6.24 6.64
C GLY A 157 17.01 -6.15 6.84
N ARG A 158 16.23 -7.09 6.27
CA ARG A 158 14.77 -7.05 6.29
C ARG A 158 14.20 -8.05 7.28
N ALA A 159 13.31 -7.61 8.17
CA ALA A 159 12.48 -8.50 8.97
C ALA A 159 11.55 -9.33 8.07
N ALA A 160 11.29 -10.58 8.46
CA ALA A 160 10.45 -11.50 7.71
C ALA A 160 9.06 -11.62 8.32
N MET A 161 8.04 -11.79 7.47
CA MET A 161 6.71 -12.25 7.81
C MET A 161 6.56 -13.70 7.37
N VAL A 162 6.03 -14.55 8.24
CA VAL A 162 5.73 -15.95 7.93
C VAL A 162 4.23 -16.15 8.12
N GLN A 163 3.55 -16.52 7.04
CA GLN A 163 2.10 -16.72 6.98
C GLN A 163 1.78 -18.12 6.47
N PRO A 164 0.69 -18.77 6.92
CA PRO A 164 0.22 -19.98 6.28
C PRO A 164 -0.16 -19.69 4.82
N TYR A 165 0.15 -20.60 3.90
CA TYR A 165 -0.42 -20.53 2.56
C TYR A 165 -1.92 -20.85 2.65
N LEU A 166 -2.75 -20.02 2.03
CA LEU A 166 -4.21 -20.18 2.02
C LEU A 166 -4.62 -20.75 0.65
N ASP A 167 -4.84 -22.05 0.56
CA ASP A 167 -5.05 -22.78 -0.70
C ASP A 167 -6.24 -22.26 -1.51
N MET A 168 -7.25 -21.65 -0.85
CA MET A 168 -8.41 -21.10 -1.54
C MET A 168 -8.05 -19.94 -2.49
N ILE A 169 -6.89 -19.28 -2.29
CA ILE A 169 -6.43 -18.22 -3.19
C ILE A 169 -6.16 -18.72 -4.60
N ASP A 170 -5.77 -20.00 -4.75
CA ASP A 170 -5.49 -20.61 -6.06
C ASP A 170 -6.78 -20.75 -6.90
N ALA A 171 -7.93 -20.96 -6.26
CA ALA A 171 -9.22 -21.15 -6.93
C ALA A 171 -10.06 -19.88 -6.98
N GLU A 172 -10.03 -19.07 -5.93
CA GLU A 172 -10.93 -17.94 -5.76
C GLU A 172 -10.25 -16.58 -5.92
N SER A 173 -8.92 -16.52 -5.96
CA SER A 173 -8.10 -15.31 -6.02
C SER A 173 -8.26 -14.42 -4.78
N GLU A 174 -7.40 -13.43 -4.65
CA GLU A 174 -7.52 -12.33 -3.71
C GLU A 174 -8.56 -11.33 -4.24
N THR A 175 -9.31 -10.70 -3.34
CA THR A 175 -10.21 -9.58 -3.67
C THR A 175 -9.62 -8.31 -3.09
N SER A 176 -9.35 -7.35 -3.95
CA SER A 176 -8.89 -6.01 -3.60
C SER A 176 -10.07 -5.04 -3.65
N LEU A 177 -10.39 -4.42 -2.51
CA LEU A 177 -11.48 -3.46 -2.40
C LEU A 177 -10.90 -2.04 -2.33
N VAL A 178 -11.33 -1.19 -3.23
CA VAL A 178 -10.91 0.21 -3.31
C VAL A 178 -11.91 1.10 -2.61
N PHE A 179 -11.40 1.96 -1.73
CA PHE A 179 -12.15 2.99 -1.03
C PHE A 179 -11.63 4.36 -1.42
N ILE A 180 -12.54 5.27 -1.72
CA ILE A 180 -12.25 6.66 -2.09
C ILE A 180 -13.00 7.57 -1.12
N ASN A 181 -12.32 8.61 -0.63
CA ASN A 181 -12.93 9.63 0.20
C ASN A 181 -13.64 10.66 -0.70
N ASP A 182 -14.92 10.80 -0.50
CA ASP A 182 -15.79 11.73 -1.25
C ASP A 182 -15.97 13.11 -0.57
N GLY A 183 -15.11 13.41 0.43
CA GLY A 183 -15.18 14.61 1.28
C GLY A 183 -15.98 14.38 2.56
N SER A 184 -16.79 13.31 2.65
CA SER A 184 -17.54 12.92 3.84
C SER A 184 -16.94 11.72 4.59
N GLY A 185 -15.96 11.03 3.98
CA GLY A 185 -15.29 9.85 4.50
C GLY A 185 -14.98 8.85 3.39
N LEU A 186 -14.23 7.79 3.74
CA LEU A 186 -13.96 6.70 2.81
C LEU A 186 -15.24 5.95 2.46
N ARG A 187 -15.46 5.71 1.16
CA ARG A 187 -16.57 4.93 0.61
C ARG A 187 -16.05 3.86 -0.30
N TYR A 188 -16.67 2.68 -0.26
CA TYR A 188 -16.40 1.64 -1.23
C TYR A 188 -16.70 2.14 -2.65
N ASP A 189 -15.74 2.01 -3.56
CA ASP A 189 -15.87 2.42 -4.96
C ASP A 189 -16.01 1.22 -5.88
N HIS A 190 -15.03 0.31 -5.87
CA HIS A 190 -15.02 -0.89 -6.69
C HIS A 190 -14.11 -1.96 -6.10
N ALA A 191 -14.13 -3.14 -6.73
CA ALA A 191 -13.19 -4.20 -6.42
C ALA A 191 -12.66 -4.85 -7.71
N PHE A 192 -11.56 -5.56 -7.56
CA PHE A 192 -10.96 -6.40 -8.58
C PHE A 192 -10.37 -7.66 -7.94
N SER A 193 -10.10 -8.68 -8.74
CA SER A 193 -9.41 -9.88 -8.27
C SER A 193 -7.94 -9.86 -8.69
N LYS A 194 -7.07 -10.37 -7.82
CA LYS A 194 -5.67 -10.66 -8.12
C LYS A 194 -5.44 -12.16 -8.02
N ALA A 195 -4.98 -12.79 -9.12
CA ALA A 195 -4.65 -14.20 -9.11
C ALA A 195 -3.43 -14.49 -8.21
N ALA A 196 -3.33 -15.71 -7.71
CA ALA A 196 -2.20 -16.12 -6.89
C ALA A 196 -0.88 -16.01 -7.66
N ILE A 197 0.03 -15.18 -7.17
CA ILE A 197 1.37 -14.99 -7.77
C ILE A 197 2.30 -16.16 -7.44
N LEU A 198 2.17 -16.72 -6.24
CA LEU A 198 3.03 -17.79 -5.72
C LEU A 198 2.41 -19.18 -5.97
N GLN A 199 2.19 -19.53 -7.23
CA GLN A 199 1.47 -20.77 -7.62
C GLN A 199 2.23 -22.05 -7.27
N GLU A 200 3.57 -22.03 -7.23
CA GLU A 200 4.40 -23.20 -6.93
C GLU A 200 5.26 -23.01 -5.70
N ALA A 201 5.38 -24.07 -4.89
CA ALA A 201 6.31 -24.08 -3.77
C ALA A 201 7.76 -24.07 -4.27
N GLY A 202 8.61 -23.27 -3.61
CA GLY A 202 10.03 -23.15 -3.98
C GLY A 202 10.34 -22.03 -4.97
N VAL A 203 9.34 -21.44 -5.64
CA VAL A 203 9.52 -20.27 -6.50
C VAL A 203 9.38 -19.01 -5.67
N ALA A 204 10.42 -18.15 -5.67
CA ALA A 204 10.35 -16.82 -5.10
C ALA A 204 9.79 -15.87 -6.16
N ALA A 205 8.80 -15.05 -5.83
CA ALA A 205 8.47 -13.88 -6.64
C ALA A 205 9.70 -12.97 -6.59
N GLY A 206 10.27 -12.71 -7.78
CA GLY A 206 11.54 -12.07 -8.04
C GLY A 206 12.21 -11.28 -6.90
N LEU A 207 13.27 -11.86 -6.35
CA LEU A 207 14.36 -11.03 -5.83
C LEU A 207 15.04 -10.45 -7.07
N LYS A 208 14.80 -9.18 -7.38
CA LYS A 208 15.34 -8.57 -8.59
C LYS A 208 16.84 -8.66 -8.68
N ARG A 209 17.27 -9.18 -9.80
CA ARG A 209 18.51 -8.80 -10.47
C ARG A 209 18.10 -8.36 -11.87
N ASN A 210 18.29 -7.06 -12.17
CA ASN A 210 18.00 -6.42 -13.44
C ASN A 210 16.52 -6.08 -13.74
N GLY A 211 16.09 -4.92 -13.27
CA GLY A 211 15.13 -4.08 -14.03
C GLY A 211 13.64 -4.39 -13.97
N ASP A 212 13.19 -5.53 -13.48
CA ASP A 212 11.76 -5.83 -13.41
C ASP A 212 11.16 -5.39 -12.07
N LEU A 213 10.49 -4.26 -12.03
CA LEU A 213 9.88 -3.68 -10.83
C LEU A 213 8.63 -4.41 -10.34
N VAL A 214 7.97 -5.16 -11.20
CA VAL A 214 6.66 -5.72 -10.90
C VAL A 214 6.58 -7.16 -11.40
N VAL A 215 6.14 -8.07 -10.53
CA VAL A 215 5.61 -9.37 -10.99
C VAL A 215 4.32 -9.06 -11.73
N LYS A 216 4.15 -9.59 -12.95
CA LYS A 216 2.93 -9.39 -13.72
C LYS A 216 1.75 -10.02 -12.98
N GLU A 217 0.90 -9.19 -12.42
CA GLU A 217 -0.34 -9.60 -11.78
C GLU A 217 -1.41 -9.89 -12.83
N GLU A 218 -2.15 -10.98 -12.66
CA GLU A 218 -3.37 -11.24 -13.42
C GLU A 218 -4.54 -10.62 -12.68
N ILE A 219 -5.04 -9.51 -13.22
CA ILE A 219 -6.15 -8.75 -12.67
C ILE A 219 -7.44 -9.11 -13.39
N GLY A 220 -8.48 -9.43 -12.64
CA GLY A 220 -9.81 -9.71 -13.14
C GLY A 220 -10.86 -8.77 -12.59
N LEU A 221 -11.95 -8.58 -13.33
CA LEU A 221 -13.12 -7.88 -12.82
C LEU A 221 -13.76 -8.68 -11.70
N ARG A 222 -14.18 -8.02 -10.63
CA ARG A 222 -14.85 -8.66 -9.51
C ARG A 222 -15.81 -7.71 -8.80
N ASP A 223 -16.99 -8.24 -8.48
CA ASP A 223 -17.89 -7.61 -7.50
C ASP A 223 -17.56 -8.19 -6.12
N ALA A 224 -17.26 -7.31 -5.16
CA ALA A 224 -17.05 -7.73 -3.79
C ALA A 224 -18.38 -8.15 -3.14
N THR A 225 -18.34 -9.20 -2.32
CA THR A 225 -19.50 -9.61 -1.53
C THR A 225 -19.76 -8.62 -0.39
N ASN A 226 -20.99 -8.60 0.15
CA ASN A 226 -21.32 -7.78 1.32
C ASN A 226 -20.47 -8.14 2.55
N GLU A 227 -20.05 -9.40 2.67
CA GLU A 227 -19.15 -9.86 3.74
C GLU A 227 -17.76 -9.25 3.58
N GLN A 228 -17.19 -9.24 2.38
CA GLN A 228 -15.90 -8.64 2.09
C GLN A 228 -15.92 -7.12 2.29
N ILE A 229 -16.99 -6.44 1.84
CA ILE A 229 -17.17 -5.01 2.07
C ILE A 229 -17.27 -4.72 3.57
N GLY A 230 -18.06 -5.50 4.31
CA GLY A 230 -18.19 -5.35 5.77
C GLY A 230 -16.87 -5.57 6.51
N LEU A 231 -16.04 -6.55 6.10
CA LEU A 231 -14.70 -6.75 6.63
C LEU A 231 -13.80 -5.54 6.35
N ALA A 232 -13.80 -5.04 5.12
CA ALA A 232 -12.98 -3.88 4.75
C ALA A 232 -13.41 -2.62 5.53
N GLU A 233 -14.71 -2.40 5.70
CA GLU A 233 -15.23 -1.30 6.54
C GLU A 233 -14.82 -1.47 8.01
N GLN A 234 -14.84 -2.70 8.55
CA GLN A 234 -14.33 -2.99 9.90
C GLN A 234 -12.84 -2.65 10.03
N VAL A 235 -12.02 -3.02 9.04
CA VAL A 235 -10.59 -2.65 8.99
C VAL A 235 -10.43 -1.15 9.06
N LEU A 236 -11.11 -0.42 8.18
CA LEU A 236 -11.00 1.04 8.06
C LEU A 236 -11.56 1.77 9.29
N ALA A 237 -12.56 1.21 9.97
CA ALA A 237 -13.12 1.77 11.20
C ALA A 237 -12.33 1.39 12.47
N SER A 238 -11.31 0.52 12.37
CA SER A 238 -10.53 0.07 13.51
C SER A 238 -9.72 1.21 14.15
N ALA A 239 -9.48 1.12 15.46
CA ALA A 239 -8.77 2.15 16.21
C ALA A 239 -7.36 2.46 15.65
N PRO A 240 -6.52 1.47 15.25
CA PRO A 240 -5.23 1.75 14.64
C PRO A 240 -5.34 2.59 13.36
N VAL A 241 -6.27 2.25 12.46
CA VAL A 241 -6.48 3.01 11.21
C VAL A 241 -7.02 4.42 11.49
N GLN A 242 -7.95 4.56 12.42
CA GLN A 242 -8.49 5.88 12.78
C GLN A 242 -7.43 6.78 13.44
N ALA A 243 -6.42 6.21 14.08
CA ALA A 243 -5.35 6.96 14.73
C ALA A 243 -4.34 7.59 13.75
N VAL A 244 -4.25 7.08 12.51
CA VAL A 244 -3.28 7.63 11.54
C VAL A 244 -3.76 8.89 10.82
N GLY A 245 -5.01 9.30 11.06
CA GLY A 245 -5.58 10.53 10.51
C GLY A 245 -6.51 10.29 9.31
N PRO A 246 -6.97 11.36 8.67
CA PRO A 246 -7.90 11.27 7.55
C PRO A 246 -7.22 10.70 6.30
N LEU A 247 -7.90 9.77 5.64
CA LEU A 247 -7.42 9.11 4.44
C LEU A 247 -8.23 9.55 3.21
N ALA A 248 -7.55 9.81 2.09
CA ALA A 248 -8.17 10.09 0.80
C ALA A 248 -8.53 8.82 0.03
N TYR A 249 -7.77 7.76 0.22
CA TYR A 249 -7.97 6.45 -0.38
C TYR A 249 -7.43 5.35 0.50
N ALA A 250 -7.92 4.14 0.26
CA ALA A 250 -7.37 2.90 0.80
C ALA A 250 -7.66 1.75 -0.17
N ARG A 251 -6.77 0.77 -0.23
CA ARG A 251 -7.04 -0.55 -0.81
C ARG A 251 -6.96 -1.60 0.29
N VAL A 252 -8.01 -2.40 0.40
CA VAL A 252 -8.11 -3.48 1.39
C VAL A 252 -8.11 -4.80 0.65
N ASP A 253 -7.05 -5.57 0.80
CA ASP A 253 -6.87 -6.84 0.13
C ASP A 253 -7.28 -7.98 1.07
N VAL A 254 -8.29 -8.74 0.66
CA VAL A 254 -8.85 -9.83 1.46
C VAL A 254 -8.75 -11.16 0.72
N VAL A 255 -8.58 -12.23 1.47
CA VAL A 255 -8.48 -13.58 0.94
C VAL A 255 -9.52 -14.50 1.55
N PRO A 256 -10.10 -15.43 0.76
CA PRO A 256 -11.10 -16.35 1.25
C PRO A 256 -10.47 -17.42 2.18
N THR A 257 -11.25 -17.82 3.17
CA THR A 257 -10.99 -18.99 4.02
C THR A 257 -12.27 -19.80 4.19
N PRO A 258 -12.22 -21.03 4.68
CA PRO A 258 -13.43 -21.82 4.90
C PRO A 258 -14.44 -21.20 5.87
N THR A 259 -14.03 -20.20 6.67
CA THR A 259 -14.86 -19.55 7.69
C THR A 259 -15.22 -18.09 7.37
N GLY A 260 -14.92 -17.62 6.17
CA GLY A 260 -15.12 -16.23 5.72
C GLY A 260 -13.82 -15.63 5.22
N SER A 261 -13.86 -14.35 4.84
CA SER A 261 -12.66 -13.64 4.37
C SER A 261 -11.81 -13.14 5.53
N VAL A 262 -10.50 -13.02 5.30
CA VAL A 262 -9.55 -12.41 6.23
C VAL A 262 -8.72 -11.36 5.50
N LEU A 263 -8.26 -10.35 6.23
CA LEU A 263 -7.38 -9.31 5.70
C LEU A 263 -6.00 -9.91 5.38
N MET A 264 -5.56 -9.74 4.15
CA MET A 264 -4.21 -10.05 3.69
C MET A 264 -3.29 -8.84 3.80
N GLU A 265 -3.76 -7.68 3.34
CA GLU A 265 -3.01 -6.44 3.29
C GLU A 265 -3.93 -5.21 3.31
N LEU A 266 -3.44 -4.12 3.89
CA LEU A 266 -4.04 -2.79 3.79
C LEU A 266 -3.01 -1.87 3.13
N GLU A 267 -3.38 -1.20 2.05
CA GLU A 267 -2.49 -0.29 1.34
C GLU A 267 -3.00 1.15 1.40
N LEU A 268 -2.20 2.03 1.99
CA LEU A 268 -2.51 3.44 2.20
C LEU A 268 -1.48 4.38 1.54
N ILE A 269 -0.42 3.84 0.93
CA ILE A 269 0.72 4.61 0.41
C ILE A 269 0.54 4.90 -1.08
N GLU A 270 0.75 3.87 -1.90
CA GLU A 270 0.78 3.98 -3.37
C GLU A 270 0.10 2.79 -4.08
N PRO A 271 -1.09 2.37 -3.61
CA PRO A 271 -1.74 1.21 -4.21
C PRO A 271 -2.06 1.42 -5.69
N SER A 272 -1.85 0.40 -6.52
CA SER A 272 -2.57 0.32 -7.78
C SER A 272 -4.07 0.17 -7.48
N LEU A 273 -4.87 1.10 -7.96
CA LEU A 273 -6.31 1.14 -7.73
C LEU A 273 -7.08 0.51 -8.89
N TYR A 274 -6.39 0.21 -10.00
CA TYR A 274 -6.93 -0.42 -11.19
C TYR A 274 -8.24 0.24 -11.65
N PHE A 275 -8.19 1.55 -11.92
CA PHE A 275 -9.34 2.33 -12.35
C PHE A 275 -10.03 1.79 -13.61
N ASN A 276 -9.33 1.01 -14.42
CA ASN A 276 -9.89 0.32 -15.57
C ASN A 276 -10.83 -0.86 -15.20
N SER A 277 -10.85 -1.27 -13.93
CA SER A 277 -11.76 -2.30 -13.42
C SER A 277 -13.18 -1.77 -13.14
N SER A 278 -13.39 -0.45 -13.16
CA SER A 278 -14.71 0.16 -12.93
C SER A 278 -14.83 1.44 -13.74
N GLU A 279 -15.87 1.52 -14.58
CA GLU A 279 -16.13 2.69 -15.41
C GLU A 279 -16.28 3.96 -14.56
N GLY A 280 -15.58 5.02 -14.91
CA GLY A 280 -15.62 6.32 -14.25
C GLY A 280 -14.92 6.39 -12.88
N SER A 281 -14.23 5.34 -12.42
CA SER A 281 -13.58 5.32 -11.10
C SER A 281 -12.48 6.37 -10.98
N ALA A 282 -11.68 6.62 -12.02
CA ALA A 282 -10.68 7.69 -12.01
C ALA A 282 -11.32 9.08 -11.82
N ALA A 283 -12.48 9.32 -12.45
CA ALA A 283 -13.22 10.57 -12.29
C ALA A 283 -13.81 10.72 -10.87
N ARG A 284 -14.34 9.62 -10.30
CA ARG A 284 -14.80 9.60 -8.91
C ARG A 284 -13.65 9.86 -7.93
N ALA A 285 -12.49 9.25 -8.16
CA ALA A 285 -11.29 9.46 -7.35
C ALA A 285 -10.83 10.93 -7.42
N ALA A 286 -10.67 11.49 -8.61
CA ALA A 286 -10.25 12.88 -8.78
C ALA A 286 -11.21 13.86 -8.10
N SER A 287 -12.54 13.69 -8.31
CA SER A 287 -13.58 14.50 -7.67
C SER A 287 -13.58 14.36 -6.16
N GLY A 288 -13.51 13.11 -5.65
CA GLY A 288 -13.49 12.84 -4.22
C GLY A 288 -12.25 13.42 -3.54
N TRP A 289 -11.08 13.27 -4.15
CA TRP A 289 -9.83 13.82 -3.58
C TRP A 289 -9.78 15.33 -3.64
N GLN A 290 -10.37 15.97 -4.65
CA GLN A 290 -10.53 17.42 -4.67
C GLN A 290 -11.38 17.88 -3.48
N GLN A 291 -12.52 17.21 -3.20
CA GLN A 291 -13.37 17.51 -2.05
C GLN A 291 -12.68 17.23 -0.71
N PHE A 292 -11.98 16.11 -0.60
CA PHE A 292 -11.16 15.78 0.56
C PHE A 292 -10.11 16.84 0.85
N LEU A 293 -9.38 17.30 -0.18
CA LEU A 293 -8.38 18.35 -0.04
C LEU A 293 -9.00 19.67 0.41
N ALA A 294 -10.18 20.02 -0.11
CA ALA A 294 -10.90 21.21 0.30
C ALA A 294 -11.39 21.14 1.76
N SER A 295 -11.94 19.98 2.18
CA SER A 295 -12.48 19.80 3.53
C SER A 295 -11.42 19.75 4.63
N THR A 296 -10.17 19.43 4.29
CA THR A 296 -9.06 19.28 5.23
C THR A 296 -8.00 20.38 5.09
N ALA A 297 -8.27 21.44 4.34
CA ALA A 297 -7.35 22.58 4.11
C ALA A 297 -7.02 23.39 5.39
N GLU A 298 -7.84 23.32 6.43
CA GLU A 298 -7.67 24.10 7.67
C GLU A 298 -6.65 23.51 8.67
N VAL A 299 -6.04 22.36 8.38
CA VAL A 299 -5.24 21.58 9.36
C VAL A 299 -3.72 21.78 9.21
N LEU A 300 -3.23 22.59 8.28
CA LEU A 300 -1.80 22.88 8.21
C LEU A 300 -1.37 23.80 9.35
N PRO A 301 -0.39 23.45 10.18
CA PRO A 301 0.20 24.40 11.11
C PRO A 301 0.83 25.53 10.31
N VAL A 302 0.31 26.74 10.51
CA VAL A 302 0.97 27.96 9.99
C VAL A 302 2.40 27.95 10.52
N ALA A 303 3.38 27.83 9.63
CA ALA A 303 4.78 27.98 9.98
C ALA A 303 4.92 29.33 10.68
N SER A 304 5.12 29.33 11.99
CA SER A 304 5.40 30.53 12.75
C SER A 304 6.71 31.10 12.21
N SER A 305 6.62 32.24 11.53
CA SER A 305 7.79 33.03 11.13
C SER A 305 8.52 33.49 12.39
N VAL A 306 9.47 32.69 12.84
CA VAL A 306 10.48 33.18 13.80
C VAL A 306 11.42 34.08 13.03
N ALA A 307 11.17 35.37 13.11
CA ALA A 307 12.13 36.36 12.65
C ALA A 307 13.44 36.21 13.46
N PRO A 308 14.61 36.22 12.83
CA PRO A 308 15.85 36.20 13.54
C PRO A 308 15.97 37.52 14.35
N SER A 309 16.05 37.39 15.68
CA SER A 309 16.41 38.51 16.57
C SER A 309 17.88 38.83 16.31
N VAL A 310 18.08 39.96 15.68
CA VAL A 310 19.43 40.59 15.59
C VAL A 310 19.74 41.17 16.97
N ALA A 311 20.77 40.65 17.58
CA ALA A 311 21.48 41.28 18.68
C ALA A 311 23.00 41.11 18.45
#